data_9446b615b4ff06b22db7a2f313307f65
#
_entry.id   9446b615b4ff06b22db7a2f313307f65
#
_cell.length_a   1.000
_cell.length_b   1.000
_cell.length_c   1.000
_cell.angle_alpha   90.00
_cell.angle_beta   90.00
_cell.angle_gamma   90.00
#
_symmetry.space_group_name_H-M   'P 1'
#
loop_
_entity.id
_entity.type
_entity.pdbx_description
1 polymer ?
#
loop_
_entity_poly.entity_id
_entity_poly.type
_entity_poly.pdbx_seq_one_letter_code
_entity_poly.pdbx_strand_id
1 'polypeptide(L)'
;MDLNDLMNSLQRVADLDLLRLSSAIDHLLHSPSRILAVRQRLHAGQQVSFWDLRDNRLREARITKFKSDQLLLLTENPPQYWWVSYAAIQFEPNQAPVTPPPRQLGRSDFALGDSVGFEGRDLIQRLGNIVRLNQKTATVSCDGLEWRVSYPLLRRVIDL
;
A
#
# COMPACT_ATOMS: atom_id res chain seq x y z
N MET A 1 -13.70 22.72 13.66
CA MET A 1 -12.23 22.97 13.61
C MET A 1 -11.72 22.43 12.28
N ASP A 2 -11.21 23.30 11.45
CA ASP A 2 -10.60 22.88 10.19
C ASP A 2 -9.22 22.27 10.45
N LEU A 3 -8.82 21.28 9.65
CA LEU A 3 -7.51 20.61 9.75
C LEU A 3 -6.36 21.63 9.61
N ASN A 4 -6.51 22.63 8.75
CA ASN A 4 -5.52 23.69 8.55
C ASN A 4 -5.33 24.54 9.80
N ASP A 5 -6.41 24.88 10.51
CA ASP A 5 -6.34 25.63 11.76
C ASP A 5 -5.63 24.83 12.86
N LEU A 6 -5.89 23.52 12.91
CA LEU A 6 -5.20 22.60 13.80
C LEU A 6 -3.71 22.53 13.50
N MET A 7 -3.33 22.38 12.23
CA MET A 7 -1.92 22.32 11.80
C MET A 7 -1.17 23.62 12.14
N ASN A 8 -1.80 24.77 11.94
CA ASN A 8 -1.23 26.06 12.31
C ASN A 8 -1.07 26.21 13.83
N SER A 9 -2.00 25.68 14.60
CA SER A 9 -1.93 25.68 16.07
C SER A 9 -0.77 24.81 16.58
N LEU A 10 -0.55 23.64 15.94
CA LEU A 10 0.52 22.71 16.30
C LEU A 10 1.93 23.33 16.16
N GLN A 11 2.12 24.28 15.23
CA GLN A 11 3.42 24.96 15.06
C GLN A 11 3.86 25.78 16.27
N ARG A 12 2.91 26.10 17.18
CA ARG A 12 3.17 26.91 18.39
C ARG A 12 3.27 26.08 19.67
N VAL A 13 3.12 24.76 19.55
CA VAL A 13 3.14 23.84 20.69
C VAL A 13 4.59 23.43 21.00
N ALA A 14 4.89 23.26 22.29
CA ALA A 14 6.22 22.80 22.71
C ALA A 14 6.50 21.37 22.25
N ASP A 15 7.77 21.05 21.97
CA ASP A 15 8.21 19.77 21.43
C ASP A 15 7.76 18.56 22.28
N LEU A 16 7.79 18.70 23.62
CA LEU A 16 7.32 17.65 24.52
C LEU A 16 5.82 17.36 24.35
N ASP A 17 5.03 18.40 24.18
CA ASP A 17 3.57 18.27 24.00
C ASP A 17 3.25 17.73 22.61
N LEU A 18 4.02 18.08 21.58
CA LEU A 18 3.94 17.48 20.25
C LEU A 18 4.23 15.99 20.31
N LEU A 19 5.27 15.58 21.04
CA LEU A 19 5.62 14.17 21.21
C LEU A 19 4.50 13.40 21.91
N ARG A 20 3.93 13.96 22.99
CA ARG A 20 2.81 13.36 23.71
C ARG A 20 1.56 13.25 22.83
N LEU A 21 1.26 14.29 22.06
CA LEU A 21 0.15 14.30 21.12
C LEU A 21 0.36 13.25 20.00
N SER A 22 1.55 13.17 19.43
CA SER A 22 1.90 12.17 18.43
C SER A 22 1.69 10.74 18.95
N SER A 23 2.16 10.46 20.17
CA SER A 23 1.94 9.16 20.83
C SER A 23 0.46 8.86 21.07
N ALA A 24 -0.32 9.87 21.50
CA ALA A 24 -1.75 9.70 21.71
C ALA A 24 -2.50 9.44 20.40
N ILE A 25 -2.13 10.15 19.33
CA ILE A 25 -2.71 9.95 17.99
C ILE A 25 -2.37 8.54 17.48
N ASP A 26 -1.12 8.13 17.60
CA ASP A 26 -0.68 6.80 17.18
C ASP A 26 -1.48 5.71 17.90
N HIS A 27 -1.66 5.83 19.21
CA HIS A 27 -2.46 4.92 20.02
C HIS A 27 -3.93 4.86 19.56
N LEU A 28 -4.51 5.99 19.19
CA LEU A 28 -5.86 6.05 18.65
C LEU A 28 -5.98 5.38 17.27
N LEU A 29 -5.03 5.61 16.40
CA LEU A 29 -5.01 5.05 15.03
C LEU A 29 -4.85 3.52 15.05
N HIS A 30 -4.09 2.99 16.00
CA HIS A 30 -3.86 1.55 16.17
C HIS A 30 -4.85 0.89 17.16
N SER A 31 -5.86 1.60 17.61
CA SER A 31 -6.89 1.04 18.47
C SER A 31 -7.64 -0.11 17.77
N PRO A 32 -7.71 -1.31 18.38
CA PRO A 32 -8.37 -2.47 17.77
C PRO A 32 -9.83 -2.21 17.39
N SER A 33 -10.55 -1.43 18.18
CA SER A 33 -11.95 -1.07 17.90
C SER A 33 -12.10 -0.22 16.64
N ARG A 34 -11.19 0.74 16.41
CA ARG A 34 -11.17 1.56 15.20
C ARG A 34 -10.79 0.75 13.96
N ILE A 35 -9.76 -0.09 14.08
CA ILE A 35 -9.35 -1.00 13.00
C ILE A 35 -10.52 -1.92 12.61
N LEU A 36 -11.19 -2.51 13.60
CA LEU A 36 -12.33 -3.40 13.35
C LEU A 36 -13.48 -2.66 12.67
N ALA A 37 -13.82 -1.46 13.12
CA ALA A 37 -14.88 -0.63 12.53
C ALA A 37 -14.60 -0.30 11.06
N VAL A 38 -13.36 0.02 10.71
CA VAL A 38 -12.94 0.24 9.33
C VAL A 38 -12.99 -1.06 8.53
N ARG A 39 -12.41 -2.13 9.07
CA ARG A 39 -12.34 -3.44 8.39
C ARG A 39 -13.70 -4.02 8.06
N GLN A 40 -14.70 -3.85 8.91
CA GLN A 40 -16.07 -4.33 8.68
C GLN A 40 -16.75 -3.66 7.47
N ARG A 41 -16.27 -2.50 7.05
CA ARG A 41 -16.76 -1.75 5.88
C ARG A 41 -16.04 -2.11 4.58
N LEU A 42 -15.03 -2.96 4.65
CA LEU A 42 -14.15 -3.31 3.53
C LEU A 42 -14.25 -4.79 3.18
N HIS A 43 -14.10 -5.09 1.90
CA HIS A 43 -14.04 -6.46 1.39
C HIS A 43 -12.98 -6.59 0.28
N ALA A 44 -12.49 -7.80 0.08
CA ALA A 44 -11.50 -8.08 -0.95
C ALA A 44 -12.08 -7.78 -2.35
N GLY A 45 -11.25 -7.20 -3.22
CA GLY A 45 -11.66 -6.77 -4.55
C GLY A 45 -12.31 -5.39 -4.61
N GLN A 46 -12.63 -4.78 -3.47
CA GLN A 46 -13.21 -3.44 -3.42
C GLN A 46 -12.20 -2.40 -3.87
N GLN A 47 -12.67 -1.41 -4.64
CA GLN A 47 -11.90 -0.24 -4.98
C GLN A 47 -12.03 0.82 -3.88
N VAL A 48 -10.90 1.36 -3.45
CA VAL A 48 -10.82 2.35 -2.38
C VAL A 48 -9.81 3.43 -2.72
N SER A 49 -9.93 4.57 -2.07
CA SER A 49 -8.88 5.58 -2.06
C SER A 49 -8.11 5.51 -0.76
N PHE A 50 -6.82 5.74 -0.83
CA PHE A 50 -5.94 5.79 0.33
C PHE A 50 -5.01 7.00 0.26
N TRP A 51 -4.59 7.48 1.43
CA TRP A 51 -3.63 8.57 1.53
C TRP A 51 -2.20 8.04 1.44
N ASP A 52 -1.50 8.46 0.37
CA ASP A 52 -0.07 8.18 0.20
C ASP A 52 0.75 9.21 0.98
N LEU A 53 1.32 8.78 2.11
CA LEU A 53 2.16 9.64 2.97
C LEU A 53 3.48 10.07 2.32
N ARG A 54 3.95 9.34 1.32
CA ARG A 54 5.22 9.65 0.63
C ARG A 54 5.08 10.83 -0.31
N ASP A 55 3.99 10.82 -1.08
CA ASP A 55 3.70 11.85 -2.07
C ASP A 55 2.65 12.86 -1.58
N ASN A 56 2.14 12.68 -0.36
CA ASN A 56 1.12 13.52 0.27
C ASN A 56 -0.12 13.74 -0.62
N ARG A 57 -0.63 12.65 -1.19
CA ARG A 57 -1.80 12.66 -2.09
C ARG A 57 -2.69 11.44 -1.95
N LEU A 58 -3.92 11.54 -2.42
CA LEU A 58 -4.82 10.41 -2.55
C LEU A 58 -4.46 9.57 -3.79
N ARG A 59 -4.49 8.25 -3.60
CA ARG A 59 -4.36 7.27 -4.69
C ARG A 59 -5.53 6.32 -4.63
N GLU A 60 -5.86 5.77 -5.78
CA GLU A 60 -6.85 4.71 -5.89
C GLU A 60 -6.21 3.35 -6.03
N ALA A 61 -6.82 2.37 -5.40
CA ALA A 61 -6.33 1.00 -5.41
C ALA A 61 -7.45 0.01 -5.14
N ARG A 62 -7.16 -1.25 -5.42
CA ARG A 62 -8.03 -2.37 -5.12
C ARG A 62 -7.50 -3.15 -3.92
N ILE A 63 -8.38 -3.52 -3.01
CA ILE A 63 -8.03 -4.33 -1.85
C ILE A 63 -7.76 -5.77 -2.30
N THR A 64 -6.59 -6.29 -1.96
CA THR A 64 -6.21 -7.67 -2.31
C THR A 64 -6.11 -8.58 -1.10
N LYS A 65 -5.66 -8.07 0.06
CA LYS A 65 -5.45 -8.89 1.26
C LYS A 65 -5.59 -8.05 2.53
N PHE A 66 -5.99 -8.70 3.62
CA PHE A 66 -6.10 -8.11 4.95
C PHE A 66 -5.08 -8.72 5.92
N LYS A 67 -4.47 -7.86 6.73
CA LYS A 67 -3.76 -8.22 7.96
C LYS A 67 -4.48 -7.65 9.18
N SER A 68 -3.93 -7.88 10.37
CA SER A 68 -4.50 -7.37 11.63
C SER A 68 -4.54 -5.85 11.71
N ASP A 69 -3.52 -5.18 11.22
CA ASP A 69 -3.26 -3.73 11.34
C ASP A 69 -3.10 -3.01 10.00
N GLN A 70 -2.94 -3.75 8.92
CA GLN A 70 -2.72 -3.25 7.58
C GLN A 70 -3.54 -4.01 6.53
N LEU A 71 -3.68 -3.42 5.36
CA LEU A 71 -4.23 -4.09 4.19
C LEU A 71 -3.30 -3.93 2.99
N LEU A 72 -3.33 -4.91 2.11
CA LEU A 72 -2.59 -4.89 0.86
C LEU A 72 -3.48 -4.33 -0.25
N LEU A 73 -3.02 -3.27 -0.86
CA LEU A 73 -3.67 -2.61 -1.97
C LEU A 73 -2.86 -2.82 -3.25
N LEU A 74 -3.55 -2.91 -4.37
CA LEU A 74 -2.96 -2.93 -5.70
C LEU A 74 -3.40 -1.67 -6.45
N THR A 75 -2.45 -0.82 -6.79
CA THR A 75 -2.67 0.29 -7.74
C THR A 75 -2.51 -0.23 -9.17
N GLU A 76 -3.17 0.42 -10.14
CA GLU A 76 -3.12 -0.01 -11.53
C GLU A 76 -2.11 0.79 -12.36
N ASN A 77 -1.83 2.02 -11.96
CA ASN A 77 -0.93 2.89 -12.72
C ASN A 77 -0.04 3.79 -11.83
N PRO A 78 1.22 3.42 -11.67
CA PRO A 78 1.85 2.16 -12.03
C PRO A 78 1.30 0.98 -11.21
N PRO A 79 1.33 -0.25 -11.75
CA PRO A 79 0.87 -1.41 -11.00
C PRO A 79 1.85 -1.73 -9.87
N GLN A 80 1.41 -1.51 -8.63
CA GLN A 80 2.22 -1.67 -7.42
C GLN A 80 1.37 -2.20 -6.27
N TYR A 81 1.99 -2.98 -5.39
CA TYR A 81 1.38 -3.37 -4.12
C TYR A 81 1.78 -2.40 -3.02
N TRP A 82 0.81 -2.07 -2.15
CA TRP A 82 0.97 -1.14 -1.05
C TRP A 82 0.46 -1.77 0.24
N TRP A 83 1.32 -1.89 1.24
CA TRP A 83 0.89 -2.16 2.60
C TRP A 83 0.49 -0.84 3.25
N VAL A 84 -0.76 -0.73 3.63
CA VAL A 84 -1.35 0.53 4.11
C VAL A 84 -2.11 0.28 5.40
N SER A 85 -1.98 1.19 6.36
CA SER A 85 -2.80 1.18 7.57
C SER A 85 -4.28 1.40 7.24
N TYR A 86 -5.17 0.80 8.00
CA TYR A 86 -6.61 1.05 7.89
C TYR A 86 -6.98 2.52 8.04
N ALA A 87 -6.20 3.27 8.83
CA ALA A 87 -6.41 4.70 9.02
C ALA A 87 -6.21 5.56 7.76
N ALA A 88 -5.46 5.06 6.78
CA ALA A 88 -5.19 5.78 5.53
C ALA A 88 -6.31 5.65 4.49
N ILE A 89 -7.32 4.81 4.73
CA ILE A 89 -8.42 4.56 3.78
C ILE A 89 -9.45 5.67 3.87
N GLN A 90 -9.77 6.25 2.72
CA GLN A 90 -10.87 7.20 2.57
C GLN A 90 -12.16 6.48 2.17
N PHE A 91 -13.25 6.82 2.84
CA PHE A 91 -14.57 6.21 2.63
C PHE A 91 -15.54 7.05 1.78
N GLU A 92 -15.12 8.22 1.32
CA GLU A 92 -15.98 9.03 0.47
C GLU A 92 -16.15 8.40 -0.92
N PRO A 93 -17.34 8.50 -1.51
CA PRO A 93 -17.57 7.96 -2.85
C PRO A 93 -16.71 8.73 -3.85
N ASN A 94 -15.79 8.03 -4.48
CA ASN A 94 -14.94 8.59 -5.52
C ASN A 94 -15.64 8.58 -6.87
N GLN A 95 -15.47 9.67 -7.60
CA GLN A 95 -15.69 9.65 -9.04
C GLN A 95 -14.62 8.73 -9.64
N ALA A 96 -15.06 7.79 -10.48
CA ALA A 96 -14.14 6.88 -11.17
C ALA A 96 -13.10 7.69 -11.98
N PRO A 97 -11.80 7.53 -11.71
CA PRO A 97 -10.78 8.23 -12.47
C PRO A 97 -10.68 7.64 -13.88
N VAL A 98 -10.33 8.48 -14.82
CA VAL A 98 -9.88 8.03 -16.13
C VAL A 98 -8.51 7.37 -15.92
N THR A 99 -8.48 6.05 -15.86
CA THR A 99 -7.26 5.28 -15.68
C THR A 99 -6.49 5.25 -17.00
N PRO A 100 -5.26 5.83 -17.07
CA PRO A 100 -4.41 5.63 -18.24
C PRO A 100 -4.07 4.14 -18.40
N PRO A 101 -3.79 3.66 -19.61
CA PRO A 101 -3.46 2.26 -19.84
C PRO A 101 -2.24 1.85 -19.04
N PRO A 102 -2.22 0.63 -18.45
CA PRO A 102 -1.11 0.17 -17.63
C PRO A 102 0.18 0.09 -18.47
N ARG A 103 1.25 0.68 -17.94
CA ARG A 103 2.59 0.56 -18.52
C ARG A 103 3.12 -0.85 -18.26
N GLN A 104 3.65 -1.49 -19.30
CA GLN A 104 4.38 -2.74 -19.12
C GLN A 104 5.74 -2.48 -18.44
N LEU A 105 5.99 -3.22 -17.36
CA LEU A 105 7.23 -3.15 -16.61
C LEU A 105 8.29 -4.06 -17.24
N GLY A 106 9.53 -3.61 -17.23
CA GLY A 106 10.68 -4.32 -17.74
C GLY A 106 11.80 -4.47 -16.71
N ARG A 107 12.92 -5.09 -17.11
CA ARG A 107 14.08 -5.31 -16.23
C ARG A 107 14.60 -4.06 -15.53
N SER A 108 14.59 -2.92 -16.21
CA SER A 108 15.08 -1.64 -15.66
C SER A 108 14.19 -1.07 -14.55
N ASP A 109 12.97 -1.57 -14.40
CA ASP A 109 12.04 -1.13 -13.37
C ASP A 109 12.25 -1.83 -12.02
N PHE A 110 13.13 -2.83 -11.96
CA PHE A 110 13.39 -3.67 -10.78
C PHE A 110 14.88 -3.75 -10.44
N ALA A 111 15.18 -3.98 -9.16
CA ALA A 111 16.52 -4.21 -8.64
C ALA A 111 16.55 -5.48 -7.77
N LEU A 112 17.75 -6.02 -7.55
CA LEU A 112 17.96 -7.12 -6.60
C LEU A 112 17.52 -6.69 -5.20
N GLY A 113 16.79 -7.56 -4.51
CA GLY A 113 16.26 -7.30 -3.18
C GLY A 113 14.92 -6.57 -3.15
N ASP A 114 14.40 -6.13 -4.30
CA ASP A 114 13.08 -5.50 -4.37
C ASP A 114 11.98 -6.47 -3.89
N SER A 115 11.08 -5.96 -3.04
CA SER A 115 9.87 -6.67 -2.67
C SER A 115 8.86 -6.58 -3.80
N VAL A 116 8.41 -7.73 -4.27
CA VAL A 116 7.49 -7.84 -5.40
C VAL A 116 6.37 -8.83 -5.11
N GLY A 117 5.26 -8.65 -5.79
CA GLY A 117 4.15 -9.59 -5.81
C GLY A 117 3.87 -10.07 -7.23
N PHE A 118 3.36 -11.29 -7.35
CA PHE A 118 2.92 -11.86 -8.61
C PHE A 118 1.80 -12.87 -8.37
N GLU A 119 1.03 -13.12 -9.41
CA GLU A 119 0.01 -14.16 -9.42
C GLU A 119 0.56 -15.40 -10.12
N GLY A 120 0.53 -16.55 -9.44
CA GLY A 120 0.95 -17.82 -9.99
C GLY A 120 -0.08 -18.38 -11.00
N ARG A 121 0.25 -19.46 -11.69
CA ARG A 121 -0.65 -20.15 -12.63
C ARG A 121 -1.91 -20.73 -11.94
N ASP A 122 -1.84 -20.91 -10.63
CA ASP A 122 -2.91 -21.35 -9.74
C ASP A 122 -3.82 -20.20 -9.26
N LEU A 123 -3.63 -18.99 -9.82
CA LEU A 123 -4.33 -17.75 -9.45
C LEU A 123 -4.13 -17.33 -7.99
N ILE A 124 -3.08 -17.82 -7.34
CA ILE A 124 -2.71 -17.44 -5.97
C ILE A 124 -1.68 -16.31 -6.03
N GLN A 125 -1.96 -15.23 -5.32
CA GLN A 125 -1.03 -14.13 -5.15
C GLN A 125 0.09 -14.48 -4.18
N ARG A 126 1.33 -14.24 -4.60
CA ARG A 126 2.54 -14.46 -3.81
C ARG A 126 3.34 -13.19 -3.68
N LEU A 127 3.97 -13.02 -2.52
CA LEU A 127 4.87 -11.93 -2.24
C LEU A 127 6.26 -12.49 -1.93
N GLY A 128 7.28 -11.89 -2.49
CA GLY A 128 8.65 -12.30 -2.28
C GLY A 128 9.65 -11.21 -2.65
N ASN A 129 10.92 -11.57 -2.64
CA ASN A 129 12.01 -10.66 -2.97
C ASN A 129 12.76 -11.16 -4.21
N ILE A 130 13.18 -10.22 -5.07
CA ILE A 130 13.99 -10.54 -6.24
C ILE A 130 15.39 -10.95 -5.79
N VAL A 131 15.78 -12.15 -6.16
CA VAL A 131 17.12 -12.70 -5.89
C VAL A 131 18.01 -12.71 -7.13
N ARG A 132 17.43 -12.63 -8.32
CA ARG A 132 18.15 -12.58 -9.58
C ARG A 132 17.36 -11.85 -10.66
N LEU A 133 18.04 -11.02 -11.45
CA LEU A 133 17.51 -10.37 -12.64
C LEU A 133 18.04 -11.08 -13.90
N ASN A 134 17.14 -11.65 -14.67
CA ASN A 134 17.43 -12.24 -15.98
C ASN A 134 17.01 -11.28 -17.10
N GLN A 135 17.23 -11.63 -18.34
CA GLN A 135 16.94 -10.77 -19.48
C GLN A 135 15.43 -10.48 -19.64
N LYS A 136 14.56 -11.48 -19.47
CA LYS A 136 13.11 -11.38 -19.66
C LYS A 136 12.30 -11.70 -18.41
N THR A 137 12.95 -12.25 -17.39
CA THR A 137 12.31 -12.72 -16.16
C THR A 137 13.12 -12.31 -14.95
N ALA A 138 12.49 -12.28 -13.77
CA ALA A 138 13.19 -12.23 -12.50
C ALA A 138 12.99 -13.54 -11.74
N THR A 139 13.98 -13.93 -10.95
CA THR A 139 13.84 -15.01 -9.98
C THR A 139 13.44 -14.38 -8.66
N VAL A 140 12.30 -14.79 -8.13
CA VAL A 140 11.70 -14.29 -6.89
C VAL A 140 11.72 -15.39 -5.84
N SER A 141 12.29 -15.12 -4.69
CA SER A 141 12.23 -16.01 -3.52
C SER A 141 10.95 -15.72 -2.73
N CYS A 142 10.10 -16.73 -2.63
CA CYS A 142 8.84 -16.69 -1.92
C CYS A 142 8.67 -17.95 -1.09
N ASP A 143 8.51 -17.83 0.23
CA ASP A 143 8.31 -18.94 1.17
C ASP A 143 9.37 -20.07 1.04
N GLY A 144 10.62 -19.70 0.79
CA GLY A 144 11.74 -20.65 0.60
C GLY A 144 11.81 -21.31 -0.77
N LEU A 145 10.93 -20.96 -1.69
CA LEU A 145 10.91 -21.42 -3.06
C LEU A 145 11.29 -20.29 -4.02
N GLU A 146 12.02 -20.64 -5.09
CA GLU A 146 12.37 -19.70 -6.14
C GLU A 146 11.40 -19.83 -7.33
N TRP A 147 10.88 -18.68 -7.75
CA TRP A 147 9.95 -18.57 -8.87
C TRP A 147 10.56 -17.72 -9.97
N ARG A 148 10.50 -18.21 -11.20
CA ARG A 148 10.88 -17.42 -12.37
C ARG A 148 9.64 -16.75 -12.95
N VAL A 149 9.59 -15.42 -12.88
CA VAL A 149 8.42 -14.61 -13.24
C VAL A 149 8.79 -13.59 -14.30
N SER A 150 7.97 -13.48 -15.34
CA SER A 150 8.13 -12.43 -16.36
C SER A 150 7.91 -11.03 -15.76
N TYR A 151 8.72 -10.06 -16.17
CA TYR A 151 8.64 -8.69 -15.63
C TYR A 151 7.25 -8.06 -15.73
N PRO A 152 6.46 -8.21 -16.80
CA PRO A 152 5.11 -7.66 -16.87
C PRO A 152 4.14 -8.22 -15.81
N LEU A 153 4.42 -9.39 -15.25
CA LEU A 153 3.60 -10.02 -14.21
C LEU A 153 3.98 -9.59 -12.79
N LEU A 154 5.14 -8.96 -12.63
CA LEU A 154 5.63 -8.48 -11.34
C LEU A 154 4.98 -7.15 -10.97
N ARG A 155 4.69 -7.00 -9.67
CA ARG A 155 4.19 -5.76 -9.07
C ARG A 155 5.07 -5.41 -7.88
N ARG A 156 5.55 -4.17 -7.80
CA ARG A 156 6.29 -3.71 -6.62
C ARG A 156 5.40 -3.70 -5.39
N VAL A 157 5.98 -4.02 -4.25
CA VAL A 157 5.33 -3.93 -2.94
C VAL A 157 5.92 -2.72 -2.21
N ILE A 158 5.05 -1.83 -1.76
CA ILE A 158 5.42 -0.64 -0.99
C ILE A 158 4.78 -0.76 0.37
N ASP A 159 5.58 -0.63 1.42
CA ASP A 159 5.14 -0.57 2.81
C ASP A 159 5.10 0.89 3.27
N LEU A 160 3.94 1.35 3.72
CA LEU A 160 3.70 2.71 4.20
C LEU A 160 3.58 2.76 5.71
#